data_850266a905ab2ea208c8812ec3ec7616
#
_entry.id   850266a905ab2ea208c8812ec3ec7616
#
_cell.length_a   1.000
_cell.length_b   1.000
_cell.length_c   1.000
_cell.angle_alpha   90.00
_cell.angle_beta   90.00
_cell.angle_gamma   90.00
#
_symmetry.space_group_name_H-M   'P 1'
#
loop_
_entity.id
_entity.type
_entity.pdbx_description
1 polymer ?
#
loop_
_entity_poly.entity_id
_entity_poly.type
_entity_poly.pdbx_seq_one_letter_code
_entity_poly.pdbx_strand_id
1 'polypeptide(L)'
;QDETIDAVHLVTPPATHAPLSVRALNAGKHCACTIPMGMSIDELYQVIEARKKSGKHYMFMETSVYGREFLYVKELYEKGELGKIQFMRCAHYQDMEGWPEYWLGFPPLMHPTHAVAPCLMLIGKRPETVYCKGSGTVRKEVEAAYGCPYAFESALISLKDSDTSIEMARFLYHVARGYTESFNVYGERKTFEWQQLESEKPVMFSMAVSYTHLTLPT
;
A
#
# COMPACT_ATOMS: atom_id res chain seq x y z
N GLN A 1 8.23 -33.37 -2.96
CA GLN A 1 8.72 -32.04 -3.37
C GLN A 1 9.30 -32.15 -4.76
N ASP A 2 8.85 -31.30 -5.68
CA ASP A 2 9.40 -31.26 -7.03
C ASP A 2 10.71 -30.47 -7.01
N GLU A 3 11.82 -31.11 -7.32
CA GLU A 3 13.15 -30.50 -7.29
C GLU A 3 13.42 -29.61 -8.50
N THR A 4 12.59 -29.69 -9.54
CA THR A 4 12.71 -28.85 -10.74
C THR A 4 12.15 -27.45 -10.57
N ILE A 5 11.42 -27.18 -9.47
CA ILE A 5 10.85 -25.87 -9.16
C ILE A 5 11.80 -25.10 -8.24
N ASP A 6 12.26 -23.93 -8.66
CA ASP A 6 13.09 -23.03 -7.88
C ASP A 6 12.29 -21.98 -7.10
N ALA A 7 11.15 -21.54 -7.63
CA ALA A 7 10.35 -20.46 -7.07
C ALA A 7 8.85 -20.75 -7.16
N VAL A 8 8.09 -20.19 -6.21
CA VAL A 8 6.62 -20.27 -6.16
C VAL A 8 6.05 -18.88 -6.18
N HIS A 9 5.04 -18.66 -7.02
CA HIS A 9 4.23 -17.44 -7.01
C HIS A 9 2.86 -17.75 -6.43
N LEU A 10 2.50 -17.05 -5.34
CA LEU A 10 1.24 -17.24 -4.63
C LEU A 10 0.27 -16.12 -5.02
N VAL A 11 -0.86 -16.49 -5.62
CA VAL A 11 -2.01 -15.65 -5.95
C VAL A 11 -3.25 -16.40 -5.48
N THR A 12 -3.49 -16.36 -4.19
CA THR A 12 -4.49 -17.17 -3.48
C THR A 12 -5.30 -16.28 -2.53
N PRO A 13 -6.36 -16.76 -1.87
CA PRO A 13 -7.03 -15.96 -0.85
C PRO A 13 -6.10 -15.52 0.29
N PRO A 14 -6.26 -14.29 0.82
CA PRO A 14 -5.34 -13.68 1.81
C PRO A 14 -5.02 -14.56 3.01
N ALA A 15 -5.99 -15.27 3.56
CA ALA A 15 -5.80 -16.17 4.69
C ALA A 15 -4.82 -17.34 4.43
N THR A 16 -4.50 -17.62 3.17
CA THR A 16 -3.57 -18.70 2.79
C THR A 16 -2.15 -18.20 2.49
N HIS A 17 -1.95 -16.89 2.40
CA HIS A 17 -0.67 -16.31 1.98
C HIS A 17 0.48 -16.70 2.93
N ALA A 18 0.34 -16.43 4.22
CA ALA A 18 1.39 -16.73 5.18
C ALA A 18 1.68 -18.24 5.30
N PRO A 19 0.69 -19.12 5.54
CA PRO A 19 0.97 -20.54 5.64
C PRO A 19 1.59 -21.14 4.36
N LEU A 20 1.17 -20.72 3.17
CA LEU A 20 1.75 -21.20 1.92
C LEU A 20 3.16 -20.64 1.69
N SER A 21 3.40 -19.36 2.03
CA SER A 21 4.73 -18.75 1.99
C SER A 21 5.72 -19.47 2.88
N VAL A 22 5.33 -19.76 4.12
CA VAL A 22 6.17 -20.53 5.07
C VAL A 22 6.48 -21.93 4.52
N ARG A 23 5.48 -22.61 3.96
CA ARG A 23 5.69 -23.94 3.34
C ARG A 23 6.64 -23.89 2.15
N ALA A 24 6.50 -22.90 1.26
CA ALA A 24 7.38 -22.74 0.10
C ALA A 24 8.83 -22.48 0.53
N LEU A 25 9.04 -21.56 1.46
CA LEU A 25 10.35 -21.23 2.00
C LEU A 25 11.01 -22.40 2.71
N ASN A 26 10.28 -23.12 3.58
CA ASN A 26 10.76 -24.31 4.27
C ASN A 26 11.04 -25.49 3.32
N ALA A 27 10.40 -25.50 2.14
CA ALA A 27 10.70 -26.45 1.08
C ALA A 27 11.94 -26.06 0.24
N GLY A 28 12.66 -25.00 0.63
CA GLY A 28 13.85 -24.52 -0.06
C GLY A 28 13.57 -23.78 -1.35
N LYS A 29 12.34 -23.25 -1.54
CA LYS A 29 11.93 -22.49 -2.75
C LYS A 29 11.93 -21.01 -2.47
N HIS A 30 12.26 -20.20 -3.48
CA HIS A 30 11.96 -18.78 -3.46
C HIS A 30 10.44 -18.56 -3.48
N CYS A 31 9.95 -17.50 -2.89
CA CYS A 31 8.52 -17.22 -2.81
C CYS A 31 8.22 -15.77 -3.20
N ALA A 32 7.33 -15.58 -4.16
CA ALA A 32 6.68 -14.30 -4.43
C ALA A 32 5.20 -14.44 -4.01
N CYS A 33 4.72 -13.53 -3.19
CA CYS A 33 3.35 -13.58 -2.68
C CYS A 33 2.64 -12.25 -2.93
N THR A 34 1.41 -12.33 -3.44
CA THR A 34 0.53 -11.17 -3.49
C THR A 34 0.20 -10.66 -2.08
N ILE A 35 -0.28 -9.47 -2.01
CA ILE A 35 -0.63 -8.78 -0.76
C ILE A 35 -2.04 -9.19 -0.27
N PRO A 36 -2.27 -9.14 1.05
CA PRO A 36 -1.32 -8.89 2.15
C PRO A 36 -0.40 -10.10 2.41
N MET A 37 0.72 -9.90 3.08
CA MET A 37 1.65 -10.98 3.45
C MET A 37 1.01 -12.04 4.36
N GLY A 38 0.08 -11.63 5.21
CA GLY A 38 -0.66 -12.45 6.17
C GLY A 38 -1.75 -11.62 6.83
N MET A 39 -2.57 -12.28 7.65
CA MET A 39 -3.76 -11.72 8.28
C MET A 39 -3.54 -11.35 9.76
N SER A 40 -2.40 -11.70 10.33
CA SER A 40 -2.04 -11.37 11.70
C SER A 40 -0.55 -11.06 11.83
N ILE A 41 -0.18 -10.34 12.90
CA ILE A 41 1.22 -10.01 13.19
C ILE A 41 2.05 -11.29 13.36
N ASP A 42 1.51 -12.31 14.01
CA ASP A 42 2.20 -13.60 14.20
C ASP A 42 2.51 -14.27 12.87
N GLU A 43 1.58 -14.26 11.92
CA GLU A 43 1.79 -14.77 10.56
C GLU A 43 2.91 -14.01 9.83
N LEU A 44 2.96 -12.69 9.98
CA LEU A 44 4.04 -11.89 9.37
C LEU A 44 5.40 -12.31 9.93
N TYR A 45 5.51 -12.49 11.26
CA TYR A 45 6.74 -12.99 11.88
C TYR A 45 7.10 -14.41 11.42
N GLN A 46 6.13 -15.30 11.27
CA GLN A 46 6.38 -16.66 10.75
C GLN A 46 6.98 -16.64 9.34
N VAL A 47 6.49 -15.80 8.45
CA VAL A 47 7.05 -15.64 7.10
C VAL A 47 8.48 -15.09 7.16
N ILE A 48 8.72 -14.05 7.98
CA ILE A 48 10.06 -13.46 8.17
C ILE A 48 11.06 -14.49 8.69
N GLU A 49 10.69 -15.27 9.70
CA GLU A 49 11.56 -16.31 10.28
C GLU A 49 11.80 -17.45 9.29
N ALA A 50 10.79 -17.90 8.55
CA ALA A 50 10.96 -18.91 7.52
C ALA A 50 11.90 -18.42 6.41
N ARG A 51 11.81 -17.15 6.01
CA ARG A 51 12.72 -16.53 5.05
C ARG A 51 14.16 -16.50 5.58
N LYS A 52 14.36 -16.08 6.83
CA LYS A 52 15.70 -16.07 7.45
C LYS A 52 16.29 -17.48 7.52
N LYS A 53 15.52 -18.45 7.98
CA LYS A 53 15.94 -19.84 8.16
C LYS A 53 16.28 -20.54 6.85
N SER A 54 15.47 -20.33 5.81
CA SER A 54 15.66 -20.97 4.51
C SER A 54 16.79 -20.35 3.68
N GLY A 55 17.17 -19.10 3.93
CA GLY A 55 18.09 -18.34 3.09
C GLY A 55 17.53 -18.01 1.70
N LYS A 56 16.24 -18.31 1.44
CA LYS A 56 15.60 -18.06 0.15
C LYS A 56 15.05 -16.62 0.09
N HIS A 57 14.83 -16.14 -1.13
CA HIS A 57 14.21 -14.83 -1.33
C HIS A 57 12.70 -14.92 -1.12
N TYR A 58 12.16 -13.89 -0.50
CA TYR A 58 10.73 -13.64 -0.39
C TYR A 58 10.44 -12.27 -1.00
N MET A 59 9.52 -12.21 -1.95
CA MET A 59 9.05 -10.98 -2.56
C MET A 59 7.61 -10.72 -2.12
N PHE A 60 7.43 -9.64 -1.36
CA PHE A 60 6.13 -9.07 -1.08
C PHE A 60 5.72 -8.22 -2.29
N MET A 61 4.70 -8.66 -3.03
CA MET A 61 4.39 -8.12 -4.35
C MET A 61 3.47 -6.90 -4.25
N GLU A 62 3.97 -5.83 -3.64
CA GLU A 62 3.28 -4.55 -3.59
C GLU A 62 3.51 -3.77 -4.89
N THR A 63 2.48 -3.67 -5.73
CA THR A 63 2.57 -3.11 -7.07
C THR A 63 2.68 -1.60 -7.11
N SER A 64 2.13 -0.90 -6.12
CA SER A 64 2.08 0.58 -6.09
C SER A 64 3.45 1.25 -6.10
N VAL A 65 4.50 0.55 -5.63
CA VAL A 65 5.88 1.06 -5.60
C VAL A 65 6.67 0.81 -6.90
N TYR A 66 6.03 0.23 -7.90
CA TYR A 66 6.60 0.02 -9.23
C TYR A 66 5.88 0.82 -10.32
N GLY A 67 4.85 1.60 -9.94
CA GLY A 67 4.16 2.51 -10.84
C GLY A 67 5.08 3.62 -11.36
N ARG A 68 4.85 4.08 -12.59
CA ARG A 68 5.66 5.13 -13.24
C ARG A 68 5.71 6.41 -12.41
N GLU A 69 4.60 6.78 -11.82
CA GLU A 69 4.45 7.95 -10.97
C GLU A 69 5.35 7.86 -9.74
N PHE A 70 5.35 6.70 -9.09
CA PHE A 70 6.21 6.47 -7.94
C PHE A 70 7.70 6.50 -8.31
N LEU A 71 8.09 5.82 -9.38
CA LEU A 71 9.49 5.78 -9.84
C LEU A 71 9.98 7.17 -10.21
N TYR A 72 9.15 7.97 -10.86
CA TYR A 72 9.46 9.36 -11.19
C TYR A 72 9.65 10.24 -9.94
N VAL A 73 8.73 10.18 -8.99
CA VAL A 73 8.84 10.95 -7.74
C VAL A 73 10.03 10.49 -6.90
N LYS A 74 10.31 9.19 -6.90
CA LYS A 74 11.50 8.63 -6.25
C LYS A 74 12.80 9.17 -6.84
N GLU A 75 12.90 9.24 -8.15
CA GLU A 75 14.05 9.85 -8.84
C GLU A 75 14.25 11.31 -8.44
N LEU A 76 13.18 12.12 -8.39
CA LEU A 76 13.24 13.51 -7.94
C LEU A 76 13.67 13.62 -6.48
N TYR A 77 13.18 12.71 -5.62
CA TYR A 77 13.58 12.67 -4.21
C TYR A 77 15.06 12.34 -4.06
N GLU A 78 15.56 11.32 -4.74
CA GLU A 78 16.96 10.90 -4.71
C GLU A 78 17.93 11.99 -5.24
N LYS A 79 17.47 12.78 -6.22
CA LYS A 79 18.19 13.97 -6.70
C LYS A 79 18.07 15.19 -5.78
N GLY A 80 17.29 15.09 -4.70
CA GLY A 80 17.03 16.19 -3.78
C GLY A 80 16.16 17.31 -4.36
N GLU A 81 15.53 17.10 -5.51
CA GLU A 81 14.75 18.13 -6.20
C GLU A 81 13.44 18.51 -5.46
N LEU A 82 12.88 17.61 -4.67
CA LEU A 82 11.70 17.90 -3.84
C LEU A 82 12.04 18.82 -2.66
N GLY A 83 13.30 18.89 -2.25
CA GLY A 83 13.69 19.50 -0.99
C GLY A 83 13.31 18.61 0.19
N LYS A 84 13.19 19.19 1.39
CA LYS A 84 12.68 18.48 2.57
C LYS A 84 11.21 18.16 2.36
N ILE A 85 10.83 16.91 2.59
CA ILE A 85 9.41 16.52 2.58
C ILE A 85 8.76 17.03 3.85
N GLN A 86 7.69 17.84 3.70
CA GLN A 86 6.94 18.42 4.81
C GLN A 86 5.75 17.54 5.21
N PHE A 87 5.10 16.92 4.22
CA PHE A 87 3.89 16.12 4.44
C PHE A 87 3.68 15.16 3.26
N MET A 88 3.01 14.05 3.51
CA MET A 88 2.54 13.14 2.46
C MET A 88 1.08 12.76 2.70
N ARG A 89 0.36 12.51 1.62
CA ARG A 89 -1.01 11.99 1.65
C ARG A 89 -1.10 10.82 0.72
N CYS A 90 -1.83 9.78 1.12
CA CYS A 90 -2.07 8.62 0.28
C CYS A 90 -3.49 8.09 0.43
N ALA A 91 -3.98 7.43 -0.61
CA ALA A 91 -5.30 6.85 -0.58
C ALA A 91 -5.38 5.61 -1.47
N HIS A 92 -6.21 4.66 -1.06
CA HIS A 92 -6.65 3.57 -1.90
C HIS A 92 -8.17 3.47 -1.82
N TYR A 93 -8.83 3.77 -2.91
CA TYR A 93 -10.27 3.75 -3.06
C TYR A 93 -10.66 2.64 -4.03
N GLN A 94 -11.48 1.72 -3.56
CA GLN A 94 -11.91 0.57 -4.33
C GLN A 94 -13.30 0.13 -3.89
N ASP A 95 -14.17 -0.16 -4.83
CA ASP A 95 -15.43 -0.83 -4.54
C ASP A 95 -15.25 -2.34 -4.81
N MET A 96 -15.39 -3.14 -3.77
CA MET A 96 -15.30 -4.60 -3.81
C MET A 96 -16.68 -5.28 -3.82
N GLU A 97 -17.76 -4.55 -4.10
CA GLU A 97 -19.07 -5.16 -4.28
C GLU A 97 -19.02 -6.19 -5.41
N GLY A 98 -19.51 -7.41 -5.15
CA GLY A 98 -19.45 -8.52 -6.12
C GLY A 98 -18.09 -9.24 -6.24
N TRP A 99 -17.10 -8.87 -5.46
CA TRP A 99 -15.85 -9.60 -5.38
C TRP A 99 -16.03 -10.94 -4.65
N PRO A 100 -15.05 -11.87 -4.75
CA PRO A 100 -15.10 -13.15 -4.03
C PRO A 100 -15.39 -12.98 -2.54
N GLU A 101 -16.16 -13.91 -1.98
CA GLU A 101 -16.71 -13.84 -0.62
C GLU A 101 -15.66 -13.61 0.47
N TYR A 102 -14.43 -14.08 0.28
CA TYR A 102 -13.34 -13.86 1.25
C TYR A 102 -12.87 -12.40 1.37
N TRP A 103 -13.33 -11.51 0.48
CA TRP A 103 -13.15 -10.07 0.61
C TRP A 103 -14.32 -9.37 1.30
N LEU A 104 -15.48 -10.03 1.41
CA LEU A 104 -16.69 -9.41 1.95
C LEU A 104 -16.45 -8.89 3.36
N GLY A 105 -16.66 -7.59 3.57
CA GLY A 105 -16.51 -6.94 4.86
C GLY A 105 -15.08 -6.76 5.35
N PHE A 106 -14.09 -6.98 4.48
CA PHE A 106 -12.68 -6.77 4.81
C PHE A 106 -12.45 -5.33 5.30
N PRO A 107 -11.89 -5.12 6.52
CA PRO A 107 -11.69 -3.78 7.05
C PRO A 107 -10.75 -2.97 6.16
N PRO A 108 -11.09 -1.70 5.84
CA PRO A 108 -10.28 -0.91 4.91
C PRO A 108 -8.80 -0.83 5.28
N LEU A 109 -8.45 -0.55 6.53
CA LEU A 109 -7.06 -0.43 6.97
C LEU A 109 -6.39 -1.75 7.40
N MET A 110 -7.07 -2.88 7.32
CA MET A 110 -6.42 -4.19 7.51
C MET A 110 -5.46 -4.54 6.37
N HIS A 111 -5.65 -3.93 5.21
CA HIS A 111 -4.81 -4.09 4.03
C HIS A 111 -4.46 -2.72 3.43
N PRO A 112 -3.62 -1.90 4.09
CA PRO A 112 -3.37 -0.51 3.68
C PRO A 112 -2.21 -0.36 2.69
N THR A 113 -1.55 -1.44 2.28
CA THR A 113 -0.23 -1.38 1.63
C THR A 113 -0.23 -0.62 0.31
N HIS A 114 -1.25 -0.79 -0.54
CA HIS A 114 -1.37 -0.02 -1.79
C HIS A 114 -1.43 1.51 -1.57
N ALA A 115 -1.98 1.94 -0.44
CA ALA A 115 -1.99 3.36 -0.11
C ALA A 115 -0.64 3.80 0.49
N VAL A 116 -0.18 3.14 1.56
CA VAL A 116 0.90 3.65 2.40
C VAL A 116 2.30 3.30 1.89
N ALA A 117 2.45 2.22 1.12
CA ALA A 117 3.77 1.76 0.69
C ALA A 117 4.56 2.79 -0.12
N PRO A 118 3.97 3.54 -1.08
CA PRO A 118 4.70 4.59 -1.79
C PRO A 118 5.30 5.63 -0.84
N CYS A 119 4.55 6.09 0.14
CA CYS A 119 5.03 7.09 1.09
C CYS A 119 6.17 6.55 1.97
N LEU A 120 6.01 5.35 2.53
CA LEU A 120 7.02 4.73 3.39
C LEU A 120 8.29 4.36 2.62
N MET A 121 8.15 3.84 1.40
CA MET A 121 9.29 3.49 0.54
C MET A 121 10.04 4.72 0.07
N LEU A 122 9.34 5.82 -0.23
CA LEU A 122 9.96 7.06 -0.66
C LEU A 122 10.86 7.64 0.44
N ILE A 123 10.31 7.79 1.66
CA ILE A 123 11.02 8.46 2.76
C ILE A 123 11.97 7.52 3.52
N GLY A 124 11.82 6.20 3.37
CA GLY A 124 12.68 5.22 4.03
C GLY A 124 12.59 5.20 5.55
N LYS A 125 11.48 5.70 6.13
CA LYS A 125 11.24 5.78 7.57
C LYS A 125 10.18 4.78 8.02
N ARG A 126 10.22 4.40 9.29
CA ARG A 126 9.22 3.51 9.90
C ARG A 126 8.12 4.32 10.58
N PRO A 127 6.87 3.85 10.56
CA PRO A 127 5.83 4.39 11.42
C PRO A 127 6.24 4.30 12.90
N GLU A 128 5.92 5.34 13.67
CA GLU A 128 6.10 5.38 15.11
C GLU A 128 4.76 5.36 15.84
N THR A 129 3.83 6.22 15.41
CA THR A 129 2.47 6.24 15.93
C THR A 129 1.47 6.28 14.80
N VAL A 130 0.31 5.65 15.01
CA VAL A 130 -0.79 5.63 14.05
C VAL A 130 -2.08 5.98 14.81
N TYR A 131 -2.73 7.07 14.40
CA TYR A 131 -4.06 7.43 14.87
C TYR A 131 -5.07 7.12 13.77
N CYS A 132 -6.01 6.20 14.05
CA CYS A 132 -7.02 5.78 13.08
C CYS A 132 -8.42 6.24 13.47
N LYS A 133 -9.24 6.53 12.47
CA LYS A 133 -10.66 6.87 12.63
C LYS A 133 -11.50 6.17 11.56
N GLY A 134 -12.49 5.40 12.04
CA GLY A 134 -13.55 4.88 11.19
C GLY A 134 -14.67 5.89 11.00
N SER A 135 -15.34 5.86 9.85
CA SER A 135 -16.43 6.77 9.48
C SER A 135 -17.45 6.09 8.57
N GLY A 136 -18.68 6.58 8.60
CA GLY A 136 -19.78 5.98 7.88
C GLY A 136 -20.14 4.59 8.43
N THR A 137 -21.08 3.93 7.75
CA THR A 137 -21.52 2.58 8.13
C THR A 137 -21.70 1.72 6.90
N VAL A 138 -21.35 0.45 7.01
CA VAL A 138 -21.65 -0.57 6.01
C VAL A 138 -22.95 -1.29 6.34
N ARG A 139 -23.51 -2.04 5.38
CA ARG A 139 -24.67 -2.92 5.61
C ARG A 139 -24.28 -4.03 6.60
N LYS A 140 -25.26 -4.52 7.36
CA LYS A 140 -25.06 -5.55 8.38
C LYS A 140 -24.43 -6.85 7.87
N GLU A 141 -24.76 -7.21 6.64
CA GLU A 141 -24.21 -8.40 5.98
C GLU A 141 -22.71 -8.26 5.71
N VAL A 142 -22.26 -7.05 5.40
CA VAL A 142 -20.86 -6.71 5.18
C VAL A 142 -20.11 -6.65 6.52
N GLU A 143 -20.70 -6.01 7.52
CA GLU A 143 -20.15 -5.93 8.88
C GLU A 143 -19.93 -7.31 9.49
N ALA A 144 -20.89 -8.24 9.30
CA ALA A 144 -20.90 -9.53 9.97
C ALA A 144 -19.66 -10.40 9.68
N ALA A 145 -19.02 -10.24 8.52
CA ALA A 145 -17.90 -11.08 8.12
C ALA A 145 -16.62 -10.82 8.94
N TYR A 146 -16.34 -9.57 9.28
CA TYR A 146 -15.13 -9.15 10.00
C TYR A 146 -15.41 -8.26 11.22
N GLY A 147 -16.67 -7.92 11.48
CA GLY A 147 -17.06 -7.05 12.59
C GLY A 147 -16.64 -5.58 12.43
N CYS A 148 -16.30 -5.16 11.23
CA CYS A 148 -15.96 -3.77 10.93
C CYS A 148 -17.20 -3.00 10.44
N PRO A 149 -17.72 -2.04 11.22
CA PRO A 149 -18.93 -1.30 10.85
C PRO A 149 -18.66 -0.14 9.88
N TYR A 150 -17.39 0.19 9.59
CA TYR A 150 -17.03 1.43 8.91
C TYR A 150 -16.94 1.25 7.40
N ALA A 151 -17.59 2.17 6.67
CA ALA A 151 -17.46 2.27 5.21
C ALA A 151 -16.11 2.88 4.80
N PHE A 152 -15.56 3.78 5.62
CA PHE A 152 -14.35 4.53 5.34
C PHE A 152 -13.44 4.51 6.58
N GLU A 153 -12.15 4.32 6.39
CA GLU A 153 -11.17 4.45 7.45
C GLU A 153 -10.04 5.38 7.02
N SER A 154 -9.58 6.21 7.96
CA SER A 154 -8.45 7.12 7.76
C SER A 154 -7.45 7.00 8.90
N ALA A 155 -6.20 7.36 8.61
CA ALA A 155 -5.14 7.37 9.59
C ALA A 155 -4.21 8.57 9.41
N LEU A 156 -3.70 9.07 10.53
CA LEU A 156 -2.57 9.98 10.59
C LEU A 156 -1.38 9.20 11.19
N ILE A 157 -0.28 9.19 10.48
CA ILE A 157 0.91 8.38 10.79
C ILE A 157 2.08 9.31 11.06
N SER A 158 2.65 9.22 12.27
CA SER A 158 3.95 9.84 12.58
C SER A 158 5.08 8.87 12.26
N LEU A 159 6.20 9.40 11.82
CA LEU A 159 7.35 8.60 11.41
C LEU A 159 8.47 8.73 12.44
N LYS A 160 9.14 7.62 12.71
CA LYS A 160 10.27 7.56 13.64
C LYS A 160 11.43 8.42 13.13
N ASP A 161 11.99 9.24 14.03
CA ASP A 161 13.12 10.13 13.72
C ASP A 161 12.83 11.04 12.51
N SER A 162 11.60 11.58 12.43
CA SER A 162 11.15 12.47 11.36
C SER A 162 10.05 13.40 11.86
N ASP A 163 10.03 14.62 11.33
CA ASP A 163 8.95 15.58 11.54
C ASP A 163 7.88 15.53 10.42
N THR A 164 8.07 14.65 9.44
CA THR A 164 7.10 14.40 8.36
C THR A 164 6.00 13.46 8.85
N SER A 165 4.75 13.77 8.49
CA SER A 165 3.59 12.90 8.75
C SER A 165 2.97 12.43 7.45
N ILE A 166 2.22 11.32 7.53
CA ILE A 166 1.45 10.77 6.41
C ILE A 166 -0.02 10.74 6.81
N GLU A 167 -0.88 11.31 5.96
CA GLU A 167 -2.32 11.10 6.00
C GLU A 167 -2.68 9.97 5.04
N MET A 168 -3.46 8.99 5.52
CA MET A 168 -3.92 7.86 4.73
C MET A 168 -5.44 7.72 4.80
N ALA A 169 -6.05 7.40 3.65
CA ALA A 169 -7.50 7.20 3.55
C ALA A 169 -7.81 5.96 2.71
N ARG A 170 -8.78 5.16 3.15
CA ARG A 170 -9.20 3.97 2.41
C ARG A 170 -10.67 3.65 2.60
N PHE A 171 -11.31 3.15 1.54
CA PHE A 171 -12.59 2.45 1.59
C PHE A 171 -12.60 1.26 0.63
N LEU A 172 -13.51 0.32 0.90
CA LEU A 172 -13.69 -0.90 0.10
C LEU A 172 -15.16 -1.15 -0.28
N TYR A 173 -16.10 -0.45 0.34
CA TYR A 173 -17.55 -0.63 0.15
C TYR A 173 -18.30 0.67 0.34
N HIS A 174 -19.44 0.80 -0.33
CA HIS A 174 -20.48 1.80 -0.06
C HIS A 174 -20.03 3.27 -0.22
N VAL A 175 -19.01 3.52 -0.98
CA VAL A 175 -18.57 4.87 -1.31
C VAL A 175 -18.54 5.05 -2.83
N ALA A 176 -19.32 5.98 -3.34
CA ALA A 176 -19.41 6.26 -4.77
C ALA A 176 -18.17 7.03 -5.26
N ARG A 177 -17.07 6.34 -5.47
CA ARG A 177 -15.82 6.88 -6.00
C ARG A 177 -15.13 5.80 -6.84
N GLY A 178 -14.65 6.18 -8.00
CA GLY A 178 -13.87 5.27 -8.86
C GLY A 178 -12.58 4.80 -8.20
N TYR A 179 -12.05 3.71 -8.73
CA TYR A 179 -10.77 3.14 -8.28
C TYR A 179 -9.64 4.18 -8.34
N THR A 180 -8.81 4.20 -7.30
CA THR A 180 -7.54 4.90 -7.31
C THR A 180 -6.59 4.34 -6.25
N GLU A 181 -5.32 4.23 -6.61
CA GLU A 181 -4.18 4.09 -5.70
C GLU A 181 -3.34 5.36 -5.87
N SER A 182 -3.37 6.25 -4.90
CA SER A 182 -2.78 7.57 -5.05
C SER A 182 -1.86 7.93 -3.90
N PHE A 183 -0.86 8.76 -4.20
CA PHE A 183 -0.03 9.41 -3.20
C PHE A 183 0.30 10.84 -3.65
N ASN A 184 0.45 11.72 -2.69
CA ASN A 184 0.87 13.10 -2.88
C ASN A 184 2.07 13.37 -1.98
N VAL A 185 3.03 14.14 -2.47
CA VAL A 185 4.26 14.47 -1.74
C VAL A 185 4.45 15.97 -1.75
N TYR A 186 4.42 16.58 -0.59
CA TYR A 186 4.56 18.02 -0.39
C TYR A 186 5.97 18.33 0.10
N GLY A 187 6.81 18.75 -0.82
CA GLY A 187 8.19 19.13 -0.55
C GLY A 187 8.40 20.65 -0.53
N GLU A 188 9.50 21.11 0.03
CA GLU A 188 9.83 22.55 0.11
C GLU A 188 10.03 23.21 -1.26
N ARG A 189 10.53 22.46 -2.24
CA ARG A 189 10.87 22.96 -3.57
C ARG A 189 9.91 22.52 -4.65
N LYS A 190 9.45 21.26 -4.58
CA LYS A 190 8.46 20.71 -5.51
C LYS A 190 7.45 19.87 -4.77
N THR A 191 6.22 19.88 -5.25
CA THR A 191 5.10 19.08 -4.77
C THR A 191 4.55 18.25 -5.91
N PHE A 192 4.37 16.98 -5.68
CA PHE A 192 3.68 16.07 -6.58
C PHE A 192 2.26 15.81 -6.07
N GLU A 193 1.25 15.99 -6.92
CA GLU A 193 -0.12 15.61 -6.65
C GLU A 193 -0.65 14.64 -7.70
N TRP A 194 -1.27 13.57 -7.22
CA TRP A 194 -1.94 12.58 -8.05
C TRP A 194 -3.19 13.19 -8.71
N GLN A 195 -3.52 12.72 -9.91
CA GLN A 195 -4.73 13.14 -10.61
C GLN A 195 -6.00 12.76 -9.85
N GLN A 196 -7.04 13.59 -9.95
CA GLN A 196 -8.34 13.32 -9.34
C GLN A 196 -9.19 12.36 -10.19
N LEU A 197 -9.11 12.45 -11.50
CA LEU A 197 -9.79 11.59 -12.46
C LEU A 197 -8.78 10.78 -13.27
N GLU A 198 -9.16 9.58 -13.68
CA GLU A 198 -8.31 8.70 -14.49
C GLU A 198 -7.90 9.34 -15.85
N SER A 199 -8.76 10.21 -16.38
CA SER A 199 -8.49 10.95 -17.64
C SER A 199 -7.54 12.13 -17.48
N GLU A 200 -7.19 12.51 -16.26
CA GLU A 200 -6.27 13.61 -15.97
C GLU A 200 -4.82 13.13 -15.88
N LYS A 201 -3.92 14.07 -15.73
CA LYS A 201 -2.50 13.81 -15.46
C LYS A 201 -2.14 14.29 -14.07
N PRO A 202 -1.18 13.64 -13.40
CA PRO A 202 -0.63 14.16 -12.16
C PRO A 202 -0.01 15.54 -12.38
N VAL A 203 0.06 16.31 -11.31
CA VAL A 203 0.53 17.69 -11.34
C VAL A 203 1.81 17.85 -10.52
N MET A 204 2.76 18.61 -11.05
CA MET A 204 3.95 19.04 -10.32
C MET A 204 3.87 20.56 -10.07
N PHE A 205 3.95 20.95 -8.82
CA PHE A 205 4.14 22.34 -8.42
C PHE A 205 5.61 22.61 -8.14
N SER A 206 6.08 23.83 -8.43
CA SER A 206 7.42 24.28 -8.06
C SER A 206 7.40 25.75 -7.63
N MET A 207 8.39 26.15 -6.85
CA MET A 207 8.52 27.54 -6.42
C MET A 207 8.75 28.54 -7.56
N ALA A 208 9.27 28.07 -8.70
CA ALA A 208 9.53 28.91 -9.88
C ALA A 208 8.33 29.01 -10.84
N VAL A 209 7.42 28.02 -10.79
CA VAL A 209 6.25 27.92 -11.68
C VAL A 209 5.08 27.47 -10.84
N SER A 210 3.91 28.07 -11.02
CA SER A 210 2.75 27.77 -10.21
C SER A 210 2.32 26.31 -10.29
N TYR A 211 2.32 25.70 -11.47
CA TYR A 211 2.13 24.26 -11.67
C TYR A 211 2.50 23.84 -13.09
N THR A 212 2.74 22.54 -13.27
CA THR A 212 2.95 21.91 -14.58
C THR A 212 2.27 20.54 -14.58
N HIS A 213 1.44 20.26 -15.58
CA HIS A 213 0.92 18.92 -15.82
C HIS A 213 2.03 18.00 -16.32
N LEU A 214 2.19 16.86 -15.69
CA LEU A 214 3.23 15.91 -16.04
C LEU A 214 2.84 15.10 -17.28
N THR A 215 3.78 14.94 -18.20
CA THR A 215 3.74 13.90 -19.22
C THR A 215 4.79 12.87 -18.84
N LEU A 216 4.34 11.74 -18.27
CA LEU A 216 5.24 10.65 -17.91
C LEU A 216 5.71 9.93 -19.18
N PRO A 217 6.94 9.41 -19.22
CA PRO A 217 7.41 8.54 -20.31
C PRO A 217 6.50 7.32 -20.47
N THR A 218 6.23 6.94 -21.70
CA THR A 218 5.45 5.73 -22.05
C THR A 218 6.25 4.46 -21.79
#